data_41920eac1e82bd4ed932668d1ca89679
#
_entry.id   41920eac1e82bd4ed932668d1ca89679
#
_cell.length_a   1.000
_cell.length_b   1.000
_cell.length_c   1.000
_cell.angle_alpha   90.00
_cell.angle_beta   90.00
_cell.angle_gamma   90.00
#
_symmetry.space_group_name_H-M   'P 1'
#
loop_
_entity.id
_entity.type
_entity.pdbx_description
1 polymer ?
#
loop_
_entity_poly.entity_id
_entity_poly.type
_entity_poly.pdbx_seq_one_letter_code
_entity_poly.pdbx_strand_id
1 'polypeptide(L)'
;YDDILVTLMAPSKTFNLAGMKTSNIVIHNKELQKKWKDYVNGSLSMDGASALGMTAMIAAYTEGEEWLEQLKDYLDGNFAYIDEYLKKYLPKAHLVKAEGTYLAWLDLNGYVDRDEKKLEELMQKKAKVALDEGYIFGEEGRGFERINVASPRSVIEECMNRIRTAFEEEKLV
;
A
#
# COMPACT_ATOMS: atom_id res chain seq x y z
N TYR A 1 -3.01 8.27 29.21
CA TYR A 1 -4.03 8.08 28.15
C TYR A 1 -4.70 6.70 28.19
N ASP A 2 -4.27 5.78 29.07
CA ASP A 2 -4.77 4.39 29.13
C ASP A 2 -6.28 4.28 29.34
N ASP A 3 -6.89 5.29 29.99
CA ASP A 3 -8.33 5.32 30.24
C ASP A 3 -9.20 5.53 29.00
N ILE A 4 -8.60 6.06 27.92
CA ILE A 4 -9.33 6.39 26.68
C ILE A 4 -8.72 5.71 25.44
N LEU A 5 -7.55 5.05 25.59
CA LEU A 5 -6.82 4.46 24.46
C LEU A 5 -7.41 3.11 24.07
N VAL A 6 -7.70 2.97 22.78
CA VAL A 6 -7.99 1.69 22.12
C VAL A 6 -6.99 1.50 21.00
N THR A 7 -6.16 0.47 21.11
CA THR A 7 -5.16 0.15 20.08
C THR A 7 -5.68 -0.96 19.16
N LEU A 8 -5.63 -0.70 17.87
CA LEU A 8 -6.05 -1.63 16.82
C LEU A 8 -4.82 -2.00 15.98
N MET A 9 -4.47 -3.29 15.94
CA MET A 9 -3.31 -3.79 15.19
C MET A 9 -3.67 -5.06 14.43
N ALA A 10 -3.06 -5.23 13.25
CA ALA A 10 -3.25 -6.45 12.46
C ALA A 10 -1.98 -6.84 11.71
N PRO A 11 -1.69 -8.14 11.55
CA PRO A 11 -0.59 -8.64 10.74
C PRO A 11 -0.91 -8.60 9.24
N SER A 12 -2.11 -8.17 8.88
CA SER A 12 -2.69 -8.33 7.54
C SER A 12 -1.87 -7.70 6.43
N LYS A 13 -1.23 -6.54 6.67
CA LYS A 13 -0.42 -5.85 5.67
C LYS A 13 1.05 -6.28 5.73
N THR A 14 1.62 -6.34 6.94
CA THR A 14 3.01 -6.72 7.14
C THR A 14 3.32 -8.14 6.65
N PHE A 15 2.42 -9.09 6.91
CA PHE A 15 2.62 -10.51 6.60
C PHE A 15 1.66 -11.05 5.52
N ASN A 16 1.02 -10.16 4.75
CA ASN A 16 0.07 -10.54 3.68
C ASN A 16 -1.07 -11.49 4.15
N LEU A 17 -1.59 -11.25 5.34
CA LEU A 17 -2.61 -12.09 5.99
C LEU A 17 -4.03 -11.47 5.95
N ALA A 18 -4.30 -10.55 5.03
CA ALA A 18 -5.60 -9.86 4.94
C ALA A 18 -6.77 -10.83 4.79
N GLY A 19 -6.58 -11.93 4.07
CA GLY A 19 -7.58 -12.98 3.89
C GLY A 19 -7.99 -13.71 5.19
N MET A 20 -7.15 -13.65 6.22
CA MET A 20 -7.44 -14.25 7.54
C MET A 20 -8.40 -13.42 8.38
N LYS A 21 -8.64 -12.14 8.03
CA LYS A 21 -9.58 -11.22 8.69
C LYS A 21 -9.42 -11.19 10.21
N THR A 22 -8.17 -11.16 10.68
CA THR A 22 -7.82 -11.24 12.10
C THR A 22 -7.04 -10.01 12.52
N SER A 23 -7.40 -9.43 13.66
CA SER A 23 -6.74 -8.26 14.25
C SER A 23 -6.71 -8.36 15.78
N ASN A 24 -5.80 -7.61 16.40
CA ASN A 24 -5.73 -7.44 17.85
C ASN A 24 -6.36 -6.12 18.24
N ILE A 25 -7.17 -6.16 19.29
CA ILE A 25 -7.78 -4.98 19.89
C ILE A 25 -7.36 -4.95 21.36
N VAL A 26 -6.58 -3.94 21.74
CA VAL A 26 -6.08 -3.78 23.11
C VAL A 26 -6.83 -2.63 23.78
N ILE A 27 -7.53 -2.92 24.86
CA ILE A 27 -8.32 -1.96 25.64
C ILE A 27 -7.95 -2.14 27.10
N HIS A 28 -7.24 -1.16 27.69
CA HIS A 28 -6.83 -1.19 29.10
C HIS A 28 -7.99 -0.84 30.04
N ASN A 29 -8.82 0.13 29.66
CA ASN A 29 -9.98 0.55 30.44
C ASN A 29 -11.05 -0.55 30.49
N LYS A 30 -11.37 -1.01 31.70
CA LYS A 30 -12.29 -2.15 31.91
C LYS A 30 -13.74 -1.84 31.50
N GLU A 31 -14.18 -0.60 31.62
CA GLU A 31 -15.53 -0.20 31.19
C GLU A 31 -15.63 -0.21 29.67
N LEU A 32 -14.63 0.35 28.98
CA LEU A 32 -14.56 0.31 27.51
C LEU A 32 -14.44 -1.12 27.01
N GLN A 33 -13.60 -1.95 27.67
CA GLN A 33 -13.47 -3.37 27.33
C GLN A 33 -14.81 -4.11 27.48
N LYS A 34 -15.56 -3.81 28.56
CA LYS A 34 -16.90 -4.41 28.77
C LYS A 34 -17.88 -3.96 27.70
N LYS A 35 -17.96 -2.65 27.41
CA LYS A 35 -18.83 -2.11 26.35
C LYS A 35 -18.53 -2.75 24.99
N TRP A 36 -17.24 -2.89 24.66
CA TRP A 36 -16.79 -3.57 23.44
C TRP A 36 -17.31 -5.03 23.39
N LYS A 37 -17.06 -5.79 24.45
CA LYS A 37 -17.48 -7.21 24.52
C LYS A 37 -18.99 -7.37 24.45
N ASP A 38 -19.73 -6.56 25.19
CA ASP A 38 -21.20 -6.60 25.21
C ASP A 38 -21.79 -6.30 23.83
N TYR A 39 -21.19 -5.36 23.09
CA TYR A 39 -21.64 -5.01 21.75
C TYR A 39 -21.26 -6.08 20.73
N VAL A 40 -19.98 -6.46 20.67
CA VAL A 40 -19.46 -7.38 19.66
C VAL A 40 -20.02 -8.79 19.84
N ASN A 41 -19.96 -9.32 21.07
CA ASN A 41 -20.43 -10.67 21.33
C ASN A 41 -21.95 -10.73 21.53
N GLY A 42 -22.52 -9.74 22.22
CA GLY A 42 -23.94 -9.69 22.54
C GLY A 42 -24.80 -9.24 21.35
N SER A 43 -24.49 -8.08 20.76
CA SER A 43 -25.35 -7.51 19.70
C SER A 43 -25.01 -8.02 18.30
N LEU A 44 -23.71 -8.24 17.99
CA LEU A 44 -23.28 -8.69 16.69
C LEU A 44 -23.07 -10.20 16.58
N SER A 45 -23.09 -10.91 17.70
CA SER A 45 -22.81 -12.37 17.77
C SER A 45 -21.46 -12.75 17.12
N MET A 46 -20.45 -11.88 17.29
CA MET A 46 -19.11 -12.07 16.75
C MET A 46 -18.18 -12.41 17.92
N ASP A 47 -17.85 -13.66 18.09
CA ASP A 47 -17.07 -14.15 19.23
C ASP A 47 -15.66 -14.65 18.85
N GLY A 48 -14.83 -13.72 18.39
CA GLY A 48 -13.42 -13.98 18.20
C GLY A 48 -12.98 -14.24 16.76
N ALA A 49 -11.69 -14.48 16.60
CA ALA A 49 -11.06 -14.74 15.31
C ALA A 49 -11.17 -16.23 14.95
N SER A 50 -11.06 -16.53 13.64
CA SER A 50 -10.99 -17.91 13.19
C SER A 50 -9.74 -18.62 13.72
N ALA A 51 -9.83 -19.94 13.93
CA ALA A 51 -8.67 -20.74 14.39
C ALA A 51 -7.46 -20.58 13.46
N LEU A 52 -7.68 -20.58 12.13
CA LEU A 52 -6.63 -20.36 11.14
C LEU A 52 -6.04 -18.95 11.25
N GLY A 53 -6.87 -17.93 11.45
CA GLY A 53 -6.42 -16.55 11.61
C GLY A 53 -5.56 -16.35 12.86
N MET A 54 -5.94 -16.97 13.99
CA MET A 54 -5.14 -16.94 15.23
C MET A 54 -3.80 -17.66 15.05
N THR A 55 -3.80 -18.85 14.46
CA THR A 55 -2.57 -19.63 14.22
C THR A 55 -1.63 -18.86 13.29
N ALA A 56 -2.15 -18.32 12.18
CA ALA A 56 -1.36 -17.54 11.24
C ALA A 56 -0.75 -16.27 11.88
N MET A 57 -1.54 -15.58 12.70
CA MET A 57 -1.06 -14.39 13.41
C MET A 57 0.03 -14.71 14.43
N ILE A 58 -0.12 -15.80 15.20
CA ILE A 58 0.88 -16.25 16.17
C ILE A 58 2.19 -16.59 15.42
N ALA A 59 2.12 -17.43 14.39
CA ALA A 59 3.28 -17.80 13.59
C ALA A 59 3.98 -16.57 12.98
N ALA A 60 3.20 -15.62 12.41
CA ALA A 60 3.76 -14.40 11.84
C ALA A 60 4.57 -13.58 12.85
N TYR A 61 4.04 -13.40 14.07
CA TYR A 61 4.71 -12.59 15.09
C TYR A 61 5.83 -13.33 15.85
N THR A 62 5.82 -14.65 15.89
CA THR A 62 6.83 -15.43 16.62
C THR A 62 7.93 -16.01 15.73
N GLU A 63 7.66 -16.24 14.44
CA GLU A 63 8.55 -16.95 13.53
C GLU A 63 8.79 -16.18 12.20
N GLY A 64 8.07 -15.07 11.97
CA GLY A 64 8.08 -14.34 10.70
C GLY A 64 9.18 -13.29 10.54
N GLU A 65 10.07 -13.08 11.51
CA GLU A 65 11.05 -11.98 11.50
C GLU A 65 12.01 -12.07 10.30
N GLU A 66 12.63 -13.23 10.07
CA GLU A 66 13.56 -13.43 8.96
C GLU A 66 12.88 -13.18 7.59
N TRP A 67 11.67 -13.69 7.43
CA TRP A 67 10.87 -13.45 6.22
C TRP A 67 10.59 -11.96 6.01
N LEU A 68 10.25 -11.24 7.09
CA LEU A 68 9.94 -9.81 7.03
C LEU A 68 11.19 -8.99 6.65
N GLU A 69 12.36 -9.30 7.21
CA GLU A 69 13.60 -8.61 6.86
C GLU A 69 13.96 -8.82 5.38
N GLN A 70 13.88 -10.06 4.87
CA GLN A 70 14.09 -10.34 3.45
C GLN A 70 13.07 -9.62 2.55
N LEU A 71 11.80 -9.52 2.99
CA LEU A 71 10.79 -8.77 2.26
C LEU A 71 11.13 -7.28 2.21
N LYS A 72 11.58 -6.68 3.31
CA LYS A 72 11.98 -5.27 3.35
C LYS A 72 13.11 -4.98 2.37
N ASP A 73 14.14 -5.80 2.35
CA ASP A 73 15.26 -5.68 1.40
C ASP A 73 14.77 -5.77 -0.05
N TYR A 74 13.84 -6.68 -0.32
CA TYR A 74 13.25 -6.82 -1.65
C TYR A 74 12.44 -5.59 -2.07
N LEU A 75 11.64 -5.04 -1.16
CA LEU A 75 10.85 -3.83 -1.40
C LEU A 75 11.74 -2.60 -1.62
N ASP A 76 12.78 -2.44 -0.82
CA ASP A 76 13.77 -1.36 -0.98
C ASP A 76 14.42 -1.44 -2.36
N GLY A 77 14.76 -2.65 -2.82
CA GLY A 77 15.23 -2.87 -4.19
C GLY A 77 14.20 -2.46 -5.25
N ASN A 78 12.90 -2.71 -5.03
CA ASN A 78 11.85 -2.27 -5.96
C ASN A 78 11.70 -0.75 -5.98
N PHE A 79 11.74 -0.08 -4.83
CA PHE A 79 11.76 1.38 -4.74
C PHE A 79 12.97 1.98 -5.47
N ALA A 80 14.15 1.45 -5.22
CA ALA A 80 15.39 1.90 -5.88
C ALA A 80 15.31 1.75 -7.41
N TYR A 81 14.80 0.62 -7.89
CA TYR A 81 14.60 0.40 -9.32
C TYR A 81 13.69 1.44 -9.95
N ILE A 82 12.54 1.76 -9.33
CA ILE A 82 11.62 2.77 -9.85
C ILE A 82 12.30 4.13 -9.88
N ASP A 83 12.97 4.54 -8.82
CA ASP A 83 13.66 5.83 -8.73
C ASP A 83 14.73 5.98 -9.80
N GLU A 84 15.57 4.97 -10.01
CA GLU A 84 16.59 4.95 -11.07
C GLU A 84 15.96 4.97 -12.47
N TYR A 85 14.86 4.23 -12.65
CA TYR A 85 14.13 4.19 -13.91
C TYR A 85 13.57 5.57 -14.28
N LEU A 86 12.95 6.26 -13.32
CA LEU A 86 12.42 7.62 -13.51
C LEU A 86 13.51 8.59 -13.88
N LYS A 87 14.61 8.62 -13.13
CA LYS A 87 15.76 9.49 -13.42
C LYS A 87 16.30 9.31 -14.83
N LYS A 88 16.28 8.07 -15.32
CA LYS A 88 16.82 7.73 -16.63
C LYS A 88 15.87 8.03 -17.79
N TYR A 89 14.60 7.72 -17.64
CA TYR A 89 13.65 7.70 -18.74
C TYR A 89 12.51 8.72 -18.61
N LEU A 90 12.19 9.14 -17.41
CA LEU A 90 11.11 10.08 -17.11
C LEU A 90 11.59 11.19 -16.15
N PRO A 91 12.57 12.01 -16.55
CA PRO A 91 13.31 12.89 -15.65
C PRO A 91 12.47 14.01 -15.00
N LYS A 92 11.25 14.26 -15.48
CA LYS A 92 10.31 15.21 -14.86
C LYS A 92 9.36 14.54 -13.86
N ALA A 93 9.41 13.22 -13.70
CA ALA A 93 8.68 12.48 -12.69
C ALA A 93 9.54 12.30 -11.43
N HIS A 94 8.90 12.22 -10.28
CA HIS A 94 9.59 12.04 -9.01
C HIS A 94 8.93 10.96 -8.17
N LEU A 95 9.76 10.09 -7.59
CA LEU A 95 9.31 9.16 -6.57
C LEU A 95 9.40 9.87 -5.20
N VAL A 96 8.27 9.96 -4.49
CA VAL A 96 8.28 10.47 -3.13
C VAL A 96 8.97 9.44 -2.24
N LYS A 97 10.01 9.88 -1.50
CA LYS A 97 10.76 8.99 -0.60
C LYS A 97 9.83 8.45 0.48
N ALA A 98 9.65 7.13 0.50
CA ALA A 98 8.90 6.44 1.54
C ALA A 98 9.84 6.03 2.69
N GLU A 99 9.39 6.25 3.92
CA GLU A 99 10.08 5.78 5.15
C GLU A 99 9.38 4.53 5.74
N GLY A 100 8.32 4.10 5.12
CA GLY A 100 7.53 2.92 5.46
C GLY A 100 6.54 2.60 4.35
N THR A 101 5.77 1.54 4.53
CA THR A 101 4.82 1.04 3.53
C THR A 101 5.47 0.35 2.33
N TYR A 102 4.67 -0.27 1.50
CA TYR A 102 5.01 -0.86 0.21
C TYR A 102 4.27 -0.17 -0.94
N LEU A 103 3.82 1.05 -0.71
CA LEU A 103 3.07 1.85 -1.69
C LEU A 103 3.94 3.03 -2.13
N ALA A 104 4.43 2.98 -3.36
CA ALA A 104 5.19 4.05 -3.96
C ALA A 104 4.25 5.18 -4.41
N TRP A 105 4.58 6.41 -4.10
CA TRP A 105 3.84 7.61 -4.49
C TRP A 105 4.63 8.34 -5.57
N LEU A 106 4.07 8.36 -6.77
CA LEU A 106 4.73 8.81 -7.99
C LEU A 106 4.16 10.14 -8.43
N ASP A 107 4.96 11.20 -8.39
CA ASP A 107 4.64 12.53 -8.89
C ASP A 107 4.90 12.61 -10.40
N LEU A 108 3.86 12.82 -11.19
CA LEU A 108 3.90 12.97 -12.64
C LEU A 108 3.51 14.39 -13.11
N ASN A 109 3.40 15.34 -12.17
CA ASN A 109 2.98 16.71 -12.47
C ASN A 109 3.90 17.41 -13.48
N GLY A 110 5.17 17.02 -13.54
CA GLY A 110 6.09 17.53 -14.58
C GLY A 110 5.65 17.20 -16.02
N TYR A 111 4.68 16.31 -16.21
CA TYR A 111 4.15 15.91 -17.52
C TYR A 111 2.67 16.26 -17.74
N VAL A 112 1.89 16.29 -16.66
CA VAL A 112 0.43 16.44 -16.77
C VAL A 112 -0.15 17.69 -16.12
N ASP A 113 0.66 18.44 -15.35
CA ASP A 113 0.26 19.68 -14.69
C ASP A 113 -1.09 19.59 -13.95
N ARG A 114 -1.20 18.58 -13.05
CA ARG A 114 -2.41 18.28 -12.25
C ARG A 114 -3.66 17.87 -13.06
N ASP A 115 -3.51 17.59 -14.36
CA ASP A 115 -4.61 17.09 -15.19
C ASP A 115 -4.83 15.59 -14.94
N GLU A 116 -5.72 15.28 -14.01
CA GLU A 116 -6.07 13.92 -13.63
C GLU A 116 -6.65 13.10 -14.79
N LYS A 117 -7.46 13.73 -15.67
CA LYS A 117 -8.09 13.03 -16.80
C LYS A 117 -7.07 12.64 -17.84
N LYS A 118 -6.11 13.52 -18.10
CA LYS A 118 -4.97 13.21 -18.99
C LYS A 118 -4.13 12.10 -18.42
N LEU A 119 -3.84 12.13 -17.11
CA LEU A 119 -3.06 11.09 -16.45
C LEU A 119 -3.77 9.73 -16.48
N GLU A 120 -5.05 9.70 -16.12
CA GLU A 120 -5.86 8.48 -16.17
C GLU A 120 -5.92 7.89 -17.59
N GLU A 121 -6.08 8.72 -18.63
CA GLU A 121 -6.05 8.27 -20.01
C GLU A 121 -4.68 7.67 -20.40
N LEU A 122 -3.59 8.34 -20.00
CA LEU A 122 -2.22 7.82 -20.23
C LEU A 122 -2.02 6.46 -19.56
N MET A 123 -2.42 6.32 -18.30
CA MET A 123 -2.22 5.08 -17.55
C MET A 123 -3.13 3.96 -18.04
N GLN A 124 -4.43 4.18 -18.05
CA GLN A 124 -5.40 3.10 -18.30
C GLN A 124 -5.52 2.74 -19.78
N LYS A 125 -5.54 3.74 -20.69
CA LYS A 125 -5.78 3.48 -22.12
C LYS A 125 -4.50 3.31 -22.91
N LYS A 126 -3.46 4.10 -22.64
CA LYS A 126 -2.21 4.06 -23.40
C LYS A 126 -1.23 3.05 -22.82
N ALA A 127 -0.80 3.23 -21.59
CA ALA A 127 0.10 2.31 -20.90
C ALA A 127 -0.56 0.97 -20.55
N LYS A 128 -1.90 0.92 -20.43
CA LYS A 128 -2.67 -0.27 -20.01
C LYS A 128 -2.19 -0.79 -18.66
N VAL A 129 -1.97 0.12 -17.74
CA VAL A 129 -1.67 -0.17 -16.34
C VAL A 129 -2.80 0.37 -15.48
N ALA A 130 -3.22 -0.41 -14.48
CA ALA A 130 -4.21 0.00 -13.48
C ALA A 130 -3.47 0.25 -12.18
N LEU A 131 -3.32 1.53 -11.84
CA LEU A 131 -2.73 2.01 -10.60
C LEU A 131 -3.84 2.65 -9.75
N ASP A 132 -3.49 3.15 -8.58
CA ASP A 132 -4.44 3.96 -7.80
C ASP A 132 -4.17 5.44 -8.13
N GLU A 133 -5.13 6.07 -8.77
CA GLU A 133 -5.07 7.49 -9.14
C GLU A 133 -4.99 8.37 -7.90
N GLY A 134 -4.04 9.31 -7.88
CA GLY A 134 -3.77 10.13 -6.71
C GLY A 134 -4.93 11.00 -6.26
N TYR A 135 -5.78 11.50 -7.19
CA TYR A 135 -6.92 12.35 -6.86
C TYR A 135 -7.96 11.68 -5.94
N ILE A 136 -8.02 10.34 -5.90
CA ILE A 136 -8.95 9.63 -4.98
C ILE A 136 -8.57 9.82 -3.50
N PHE A 137 -7.34 10.27 -3.23
CA PHE A 137 -6.84 10.55 -1.89
C PHE A 137 -6.95 12.02 -1.48
N GLY A 138 -7.47 12.87 -2.37
CA GLY A 138 -7.69 14.29 -2.14
C GLY A 138 -7.13 15.16 -3.27
N GLU A 139 -7.44 16.47 -3.19
CA GLU A 139 -7.06 17.46 -4.20
C GLU A 139 -5.53 17.55 -4.41
N GLU A 140 -4.75 17.35 -3.35
CA GLU A 140 -3.30 17.37 -3.38
C GLU A 140 -2.69 16.19 -4.15
N GLY A 141 -3.47 15.11 -4.33
CA GLY A 141 -3.07 13.92 -5.06
C GLY A 141 -3.19 14.04 -6.59
N ARG A 142 -3.71 15.13 -7.12
CA ARG A 142 -3.81 15.33 -8.58
C ARG A 142 -2.44 15.31 -9.25
N GLY A 143 -2.34 14.54 -10.33
CA GLY A 143 -1.09 14.32 -11.06
C GLY A 143 -0.14 13.30 -10.43
N PHE A 144 -0.63 12.58 -9.41
CA PHE A 144 0.09 11.48 -8.79
C PHE A 144 -0.53 10.13 -9.11
N GLU A 145 0.30 9.08 -9.02
CA GLU A 145 -0.12 7.68 -9.09
C GLU A 145 0.47 6.89 -7.92
N ARG A 146 -0.30 5.94 -7.38
CA ARG A 146 0.16 5.06 -6.32
C ARG A 146 0.43 3.66 -6.86
N ILE A 147 1.68 3.21 -6.75
CA ILE A 147 2.13 1.90 -7.20
C ILE A 147 2.32 0.97 -5.99
N ASN A 148 1.73 -0.23 -6.04
CA ASN A 148 2.04 -1.28 -5.08
C ASN A 148 3.35 -1.98 -5.50
N VAL A 149 4.42 -1.75 -4.73
CA VAL A 149 5.74 -2.35 -5.00
C VAL A 149 5.94 -3.73 -4.37
N ALA A 150 4.96 -4.24 -3.61
CA ALA A 150 4.94 -5.62 -3.12
C ALA A 150 4.49 -6.58 -4.24
N SER A 151 5.22 -6.53 -5.34
CA SER A 151 5.02 -7.33 -6.55
C SER A 151 6.37 -7.87 -7.05
N PRO A 152 6.38 -8.96 -7.83
CA PRO A 152 7.61 -9.42 -8.47
C PRO A 152 8.30 -8.30 -9.26
N ARG A 153 9.63 -8.23 -9.22
CA ARG A 153 10.41 -7.25 -9.95
C ARG A 153 10.03 -7.18 -11.42
N SER A 154 9.81 -8.31 -12.09
CA SER A 154 9.42 -8.37 -13.50
C SER A 154 8.09 -7.66 -13.79
N VAL A 155 7.15 -7.66 -12.84
CA VAL A 155 5.88 -6.93 -12.96
C VAL A 155 6.10 -5.43 -12.86
N ILE A 156 6.97 -4.99 -11.94
CA ILE A 156 7.36 -3.57 -11.80
C ILE A 156 8.08 -3.10 -13.08
N GLU A 157 9.01 -3.89 -13.60
CA GLU A 157 9.74 -3.61 -14.85
C GLU A 157 8.79 -3.42 -16.03
N GLU A 158 7.85 -4.35 -16.20
CA GLU A 158 6.83 -4.26 -17.24
C GLU A 158 5.93 -3.04 -17.08
N CYS A 159 5.49 -2.75 -15.86
CA CYS A 159 4.69 -1.57 -15.55
C CYS A 159 5.43 -0.28 -15.97
N MET A 160 6.66 -0.12 -15.53
CA MET A 160 7.48 1.07 -15.82
C MET A 160 7.78 1.20 -17.33
N ASN A 161 8.04 0.09 -18.03
CA ASN A 161 8.25 0.09 -19.46
C ASN A 161 6.99 0.52 -20.24
N ARG A 162 5.82 0.06 -19.84
CA ARG A 162 4.55 0.47 -20.45
C ARG A 162 4.26 1.95 -20.25
N ILE A 163 4.49 2.45 -19.03
CA ILE A 163 4.35 3.88 -18.74
C ILE A 163 5.29 4.69 -19.63
N ARG A 164 6.57 4.33 -19.70
CA ARG A 164 7.54 5.00 -20.56
C ARG A 164 7.07 5.03 -22.01
N THR A 165 6.70 3.87 -22.57
CA THR A 165 6.26 3.78 -23.96
C THR A 165 5.07 4.69 -24.24
N ALA A 166 4.08 4.73 -23.35
CA ALA A 166 2.94 5.62 -23.51
C ALA A 166 3.34 7.10 -23.50
N PHE A 167 4.29 7.50 -22.65
CA PHE A 167 4.80 8.88 -22.61
C PHE A 167 5.62 9.24 -23.86
N GLU A 168 6.41 8.29 -24.41
CA GLU A 168 7.14 8.48 -25.66
C GLU A 168 6.18 8.62 -26.86
N GLU A 169 5.15 7.80 -26.95
CA GLU A 169 4.13 7.87 -28.02
C GLU A 169 3.37 9.19 -28.00
N GLU A 170 3.07 9.72 -26.81
CA GLU A 170 2.42 11.03 -26.64
C GLU A 170 3.40 12.22 -26.69
N LYS A 171 4.68 11.97 -26.98
CA LYS A 171 5.75 12.98 -27.11
C LYS A 171 5.94 13.87 -25.86
N LEU A 172 5.79 13.26 -24.69
CA LEU A 172 5.98 13.92 -23.40
C LEU A 172 7.45 13.85 -22.94
N VAL A 173 8.19 12.89 -23.42
CA VAL A 173 9.63 12.66 -23.22
C VAL A 173 10.36 12.57 -24.54
#